data_0d2fc9fb6b485b749a8c8e0b1df7fcd8
#
_entry.id   0d2fc9fb6b485b749a8c8e0b1df7fcd8
#
_cell.length_a   1.000
_cell.length_b   1.000
_cell.length_c   1.000
_cell.angle_alpha   90.00
_cell.angle_beta   90.00
_cell.angle_gamma   90.00
#
_symmetry.space_group_name_H-M   'P 1'
#
loop_
_entity.id
_entity.type
_entity.pdbx_description
1 polymer ?
#
loop_
_entity_poly.entity_id
_entity_poly.type
_entity_poly.pdbx_seq_one_letter_code
_entity_poly.pdbx_strand_id
1 'polypeptide(L)'
;ILDPEPGFVWSLVAEAEEYTIEIQRMGKAVGTTQVQDTFLSYPVDWQRLEPEKSYVVKVEALKDGKAIQSKIVRFKILPPETRALVEGGRDAIMESAPDTVTAFLLLSELYKEHKLYGLAIDVLRMLTIKTPEIPEFHRSLSELYKSYGLTRESNQELERYENLLKGH
;
A
#
# COMPACT_ATOMS: atom_id res chain seq x y z
N ILE A 1 -0.81 -3.95 8.83
CA ILE A 1 -2.05 -3.56 8.13
C ILE A 1 -3.11 -3.20 9.15
N LEU A 2 -3.87 -2.14 8.87
CA LEU A 2 -4.92 -1.62 9.75
C LEU A 2 -6.17 -2.50 9.71
N ASP A 3 -6.64 -2.84 8.52
CA ASP A 3 -7.87 -3.59 8.32
C ASP A 3 -7.63 -5.12 8.42
N PRO A 4 -8.46 -5.87 9.19
CA PRO A 4 -8.45 -7.31 9.18
C PRO A 4 -9.03 -7.94 7.90
N GLU A 5 -9.58 -7.15 7.01
CA GLU A 5 -10.07 -7.50 5.68
C GLU A 5 -9.39 -6.62 4.61
N PRO A 6 -8.05 -6.71 4.45
CA PRO A 6 -7.30 -5.77 3.62
C PRO A 6 -7.52 -6.01 2.13
N GLY A 7 -7.62 -4.94 1.36
CA GLY A 7 -7.42 -5.02 -0.08
C GLY A 7 -5.94 -5.22 -0.42
N PHE A 8 -5.67 -5.88 -1.55
CA PHE A 8 -4.33 -6.12 -2.07
C PHE A 8 -4.20 -5.52 -3.46
N VAL A 9 -3.07 -4.89 -3.73
CA VAL A 9 -2.72 -4.33 -5.03
C VAL A 9 -1.32 -4.78 -5.39
N TRP A 10 -1.08 -5.09 -6.64
CA TRP A 10 0.24 -5.46 -7.15
C TRP A 10 0.50 -4.87 -8.54
N SER A 11 1.76 -4.89 -8.96
CA SER A 11 2.14 -4.39 -10.27
C SER A 11 1.74 -5.37 -11.38
N LEU A 12 1.31 -4.83 -12.52
CA LEU A 12 1.09 -5.61 -13.72
C LEU A 12 2.38 -6.35 -14.12
N VAL A 13 2.26 -7.63 -14.38
CA VAL A 13 3.32 -8.46 -14.95
C VAL A 13 3.07 -8.62 -16.44
N ALA A 14 4.06 -8.30 -17.25
CA ALA A 14 3.94 -8.46 -18.71
C ALA A 14 3.64 -9.93 -19.07
N GLU A 15 2.73 -10.12 -20.01
CA GLU A 15 2.27 -11.43 -20.47
C GLU A 15 1.45 -12.26 -19.47
N ALA A 16 1.19 -11.76 -18.26
CA ALA A 16 0.28 -12.43 -17.35
C ALA A 16 -1.17 -12.34 -17.85
N GLU A 17 -1.88 -13.45 -17.80
CA GLU A 17 -3.29 -13.57 -18.17
C GLU A 17 -4.18 -13.51 -16.92
N GLU A 18 -3.67 -14.03 -15.82
CA GLU A 18 -4.36 -14.08 -14.54
C GLU A 18 -3.36 -14.13 -13.38
N TYR A 19 -3.85 -13.94 -12.16
CA TYR A 19 -3.07 -13.99 -10.93
C TYR A 19 -3.72 -14.92 -9.94
N THR A 20 -2.92 -15.79 -9.31
CA THR A 20 -3.32 -16.53 -8.11
C THR A 20 -2.85 -15.77 -6.88
N ILE A 21 -3.77 -15.52 -5.95
CA ILE A 21 -3.49 -14.88 -4.67
C ILE A 21 -3.78 -15.90 -3.56
N GLU A 22 -2.80 -16.13 -2.72
CA GLU A 22 -2.91 -17.00 -1.57
C GLU A 22 -2.48 -16.27 -0.31
N ILE A 23 -3.33 -16.28 0.73
CA ILE A 23 -2.97 -15.84 2.07
C ILE A 23 -2.70 -17.05 2.92
N GLN A 24 -1.57 -17.03 3.60
CA GLN A 24 -1.12 -18.11 4.48
C GLN A 24 -0.86 -17.59 5.90
N ARG A 25 -1.12 -18.45 6.88
CA ARG A 25 -0.68 -18.31 8.26
C ARG A 25 -0.01 -19.60 8.71
N MET A 26 1.23 -19.50 9.20
CA MET A 26 2.02 -20.65 9.65
C MET A 26 2.09 -21.79 8.61
N GLY A 27 2.21 -21.41 7.32
CA GLY A 27 2.28 -22.37 6.20
C GLY A 27 0.95 -23.01 5.80
N LYS A 28 -0.18 -22.60 6.41
CA LYS A 28 -1.53 -23.06 6.02
C LYS A 28 -2.26 -21.97 5.27
N ALA A 29 -2.90 -22.33 4.17
CA ALA A 29 -3.75 -21.39 3.43
C ALA A 29 -4.93 -20.95 4.30
N VAL A 30 -5.15 -19.63 4.35
CA VAL A 30 -6.34 -18.97 4.92
C VAL A 30 -7.38 -18.77 3.83
N GLY A 31 -6.91 -18.45 2.61
CA GLY A 31 -7.74 -18.31 1.43
C GLY A 31 -6.87 -18.29 0.18
N THR A 32 -7.45 -18.73 -0.93
CA THR A 32 -6.83 -18.73 -2.25
C THR A 32 -7.89 -18.35 -3.28
N THR A 33 -7.55 -17.48 -4.23
CA THR A 33 -8.43 -17.09 -5.33
C THR A 33 -7.61 -16.77 -6.59
N GLN A 34 -8.30 -16.70 -7.72
CA GLN A 34 -7.73 -16.25 -8.99
C GLN A 34 -8.48 -15.03 -9.49
N VAL A 35 -7.76 -14.06 -10.04
CA VAL A 35 -8.30 -12.84 -10.64
C VAL A 35 -7.49 -12.44 -11.87
N GLN A 36 -8.11 -11.67 -12.77
CA GLN A 36 -7.43 -11.11 -13.96
C GLN A 36 -6.90 -9.69 -13.69
N ASP A 37 -7.48 -9.00 -12.70
CA ASP A 37 -7.05 -7.67 -12.29
C ASP A 37 -5.79 -7.69 -11.42
N THR A 38 -5.18 -6.54 -11.23
CA THR A 38 -4.05 -6.32 -10.31
C THR A 38 -4.49 -5.82 -8.93
N PHE A 39 -5.74 -6.08 -8.60
CA PHE A 39 -6.37 -5.72 -7.34
C PHE A 39 -7.29 -6.85 -6.85
N LEU A 40 -7.32 -7.08 -5.54
CA LEU A 40 -8.25 -7.98 -4.87
C LEU A 40 -8.81 -7.30 -3.62
N SER A 41 -10.12 -7.09 -3.56
CA SER A 41 -10.83 -6.85 -2.30
C SER A 41 -10.83 -8.14 -1.48
N TYR A 42 -10.76 -8.04 -0.15
CA TYR A 42 -10.82 -9.23 0.72
C TYR A 42 -12.12 -9.99 0.45
N PRO A 43 -12.04 -11.29 0.03
CA PRO A 43 -13.24 -12.05 -0.25
C PRO A 43 -14.09 -12.27 1.00
N VAL A 44 -15.39 -12.07 0.87
CA VAL A 44 -16.36 -12.13 1.99
C VAL A 44 -16.52 -13.52 2.61
N ASP A 45 -16.15 -14.56 1.87
CA ASP A 45 -16.17 -15.97 2.29
C ASP A 45 -14.87 -16.40 2.98
N TRP A 46 -13.84 -15.55 2.97
CA TRP A 46 -12.61 -15.83 3.68
C TRP A 46 -12.73 -15.53 5.17
N GLN A 47 -12.05 -16.33 5.98
CA GLN A 47 -11.96 -16.06 7.40
C GLN A 47 -11.25 -14.74 7.66
N ARG A 48 -11.90 -13.86 8.43
CA ARG A 48 -11.34 -12.58 8.87
C ARG A 48 -9.98 -12.79 9.55
N LEU A 49 -9.01 -11.94 9.21
CA LEU A 49 -7.67 -12.03 9.75
C LEU A 49 -7.64 -11.58 11.23
N GLU A 50 -6.96 -12.35 12.05
CA GLU A 50 -6.89 -12.09 13.49
C GLU A 50 -5.89 -10.97 13.80
N PRO A 51 -6.22 -10.04 14.72
CA PRO A 51 -5.27 -9.07 15.22
C PRO A 51 -3.99 -9.70 15.76
N GLU A 52 -2.89 -8.96 15.67
CA GLU A 52 -1.55 -9.35 16.14
C GLU A 52 -0.92 -10.57 15.46
N LYS A 53 -1.61 -11.20 14.55
CA LYS A 53 -1.08 -12.34 13.81
C LYS A 53 -0.34 -11.89 12.56
N SER A 54 0.68 -12.66 12.22
CA SER A 54 1.47 -12.49 11.00
C SER A 54 0.95 -13.42 9.91
N TYR A 55 0.87 -12.88 8.72
CA TYR A 55 0.41 -13.56 7.51
C TYR A 55 1.42 -13.38 6.38
N VAL A 56 1.31 -14.23 5.41
CA VAL A 56 2.03 -14.16 4.15
C VAL A 56 1.00 -14.05 3.05
N VAL A 57 1.12 -13.08 2.18
CA VAL A 57 0.41 -13.06 0.90
C VAL A 57 1.39 -13.46 -0.20
N LYS A 58 1.00 -14.42 -1.01
CA LYS A 58 1.69 -14.84 -2.22
C LYS A 58 0.84 -14.45 -3.43
N VAL A 59 1.44 -13.77 -4.38
CA VAL A 59 0.83 -13.44 -5.67
C VAL A 59 1.65 -14.11 -6.75
N GLU A 60 1.02 -14.91 -7.58
CA GLU A 60 1.63 -15.59 -8.73
C GLU A 60 0.96 -15.08 -10.01
N ALA A 61 1.75 -14.53 -10.91
CA ALA A 61 1.31 -14.20 -12.26
C ALA A 61 1.37 -15.45 -13.13
N LEU A 62 0.28 -15.76 -13.83
CA LEU A 62 0.12 -16.96 -14.64
C LEU A 62 0.01 -16.60 -16.13
N LYS A 63 0.61 -17.46 -16.97
CA LYS A 63 0.42 -17.51 -18.42
C LYS A 63 0.24 -18.97 -18.84
N ASP A 64 -0.77 -19.27 -19.64
CA ASP A 64 -1.12 -20.65 -20.01
C ASP A 64 -1.23 -21.58 -18.79
N GLY A 65 -1.78 -21.08 -17.65
CA GLY A 65 -1.92 -21.80 -16.40
C GLY A 65 -0.61 -22.08 -15.65
N LYS A 66 0.52 -21.52 -16.08
CA LYS A 66 1.84 -21.70 -15.44
C LYS A 66 2.33 -20.40 -14.81
N ALA A 67 2.88 -20.50 -13.60
CA ALA A 67 3.47 -19.35 -12.93
C ALA A 67 4.71 -18.86 -13.68
N ILE A 68 4.66 -17.59 -14.13
CA ILE A 68 5.78 -16.90 -14.79
C ILE A 68 6.51 -15.95 -13.85
N GLN A 69 5.84 -15.50 -12.79
CA GLN A 69 6.43 -14.67 -11.74
C GLN A 69 5.68 -14.91 -10.41
N SER A 70 6.40 -14.82 -9.31
CA SER A 70 5.83 -14.92 -7.97
C SER A 70 6.43 -13.88 -7.04
N LYS A 71 5.60 -13.27 -6.18
CA LYS A 71 6.01 -12.36 -5.13
C LYS A 71 5.38 -12.75 -3.80
N ILE A 72 6.16 -12.71 -2.74
CA ILE A 72 5.74 -13.04 -1.38
C ILE A 72 5.96 -11.83 -0.49
N VAL A 73 4.92 -11.41 0.23
CA VAL A 73 4.98 -10.31 1.19
C VAL A 73 4.45 -10.79 2.55
N ARG A 74 5.18 -10.46 3.62
CA ARG A 74 4.74 -10.70 4.99
C ARG A 74 4.09 -9.44 5.54
N PHE A 75 3.01 -9.62 6.29
CA PHE A 75 2.33 -8.54 6.97
C PHE A 75 1.77 -9.00 8.31
N LYS A 76 1.42 -8.03 9.16
CA LYS A 76 0.81 -8.27 10.46
C LYS A 76 -0.43 -7.38 10.60
N ILE A 77 -1.49 -7.90 11.18
CA ILE A 77 -2.66 -7.12 11.55
C ILE A 77 -2.36 -6.38 12.86
N LEU A 78 -2.65 -5.10 12.90
CA LEU A 78 -2.41 -4.28 14.10
C LEU A 78 -3.26 -4.75 15.29
N PRO A 79 -2.72 -4.56 16.52
CA PRO A 79 -3.52 -4.69 17.74
C PRO A 79 -4.72 -3.74 17.73
N PRO A 80 -5.86 -4.14 18.34
CA PRO A 80 -7.07 -3.30 18.38
C PRO A 80 -6.83 -1.90 18.97
N GLU A 81 -6.03 -1.80 20.02
CA GLU A 81 -5.67 -0.52 20.66
C GLU A 81 -4.86 0.39 19.73
N THR A 82 -3.88 -0.16 19.02
CA THR A 82 -3.11 0.61 18.02
C THR A 82 -3.98 1.03 16.86
N ARG A 83 -4.90 0.15 16.41
CA ARG A 83 -5.89 0.49 15.40
C ARG A 83 -6.76 1.65 15.84
N ALA A 84 -7.32 1.61 17.05
CA ALA A 84 -8.16 2.67 17.60
C ALA A 84 -7.39 4.02 17.71
N LEU A 85 -6.11 3.99 18.08
CA LEU A 85 -5.25 5.19 18.11
C LEU A 85 -5.08 5.78 16.70
N VAL A 86 -4.80 4.96 15.70
CA VAL A 86 -4.64 5.44 14.31
C VAL A 86 -5.95 5.98 13.75
N GLU A 87 -7.07 5.27 13.97
CA GLU A 87 -8.40 5.71 13.52
C GLU A 87 -8.81 7.00 14.20
N GLY A 88 -8.66 7.12 15.51
CA GLY A 88 -8.92 8.35 16.25
C GLY A 88 -8.01 9.51 15.83
N GLY A 89 -6.73 9.25 15.61
CA GLY A 89 -5.79 10.25 15.10
C GLY A 89 -6.17 10.73 13.69
N ARG A 90 -6.55 9.81 12.79
CA ARG A 90 -7.07 10.15 11.46
C ARG A 90 -8.30 11.05 11.54
N ASP A 91 -9.27 10.67 12.36
CA ASP A 91 -10.52 11.40 12.47
C ASP A 91 -10.28 12.82 13.05
N ALA A 92 -9.43 12.94 14.08
CA ALA A 92 -9.03 14.22 14.64
C ALA A 92 -8.30 15.13 13.61
N ILE A 93 -7.42 14.56 12.80
CA ILE A 93 -6.74 15.28 11.71
C ILE A 93 -7.75 15.79 10.68
N MET A 94 -8.67 14.92 10.24
CA MET A 94 -9.67 15.29 9.23
C MET A 94 -10.66 16.35 9.74
N GLU A 95 -10.93 16.39 11.04
CA GLU A 95 -11.81 17.39 11.66
C GLU A 95 -11.09 18.74 11.88
N SER A 96 -9.81 18.72 12.29
CA SER A 96 -9.10 19.92 12.73
C SER A 96 -8.21 20.58 11.69
N ALA A 97 -7.82 19.88 10.63
CA ALA A 97 -6.93 20.42 9.62
C ALA A 97 -7.59 21.56 8.83
N PRO A 98 -6.87 22.68 8.60
CA PRO A 98 -7.43 23.85 7.95
C PRO A 98 -7.76 23.64 6.45
N ASP A 99 -7.10 22.68 5.81
CA ASP A 99 -7.26 22.36 4.39
C ASP A 99 -6.85 20.90 4.11
N THR A 100 -7.20 20.43 2.91
CA THR A 100 -6.95 19.03 2.50
C THR A 100 -5.46 18.72 2.37
N VAL A 101 -4.61 19.65 1.96
CA VAL A 101 -3.16 19.40 1.81
C VAL A 101 -2.53 19.20 3.18
N THR A 102 -2.86 20.07 4.13
CA THR A 102 -2.41 19.94 5.53
C THR A 102 -2.91 18.63 6.14
N ALA A 103 -4.19 18.28 5.94
CA ALA A 103 -4.74 17.01 6.41
C ALA A 103 -3.95 15.81 5.88
N PHE A 104 -3.67 15.77 4.60
CA PHE A 104 -2.95 14.67 3.97
C PHE A 104 -1.48 14.60 4.42
N LEU A 105 -0.81 15.73 4.63
CA LEU A 105 0.53 15.75 5.21
C LEU A 105 0.55 15.12 6.60
N LEU A 106 -0.35 15.56 7.46
CA LEU A 106 -0.47 15.03 8.83
C LEU A 106 -0.84 13.53 8.83
N LEU A 107 -1.73 13.11 7.94
CA LEU A 107 -2.07 11.69 7.77
C LEU A 107 -0.87 10.87 7.29
N SER A 108 -0.05 11.40 6.38
CA SER A 108 1.13 10.67 5.91
C SER A 108 2.13 10.44 7.06
N GLU A 109 2.31 11.42 7.95
CA GLU A 109 3.17 11.29 9.13
C GLU A 109 2.58 10.29 10.14
N LEU A 110 1.28 10.39 10.45
CA LEU A 110 0.59 9.43 11.32
C LEU A 110 0.78 7.99 10.83
N TYR A 111 0.59 7.74 9.54
CA TYR A 111 0.74 6.41 8.97
C TYR A 111 2.19 5.93 8.96
N LYS A 112 3.17 6.81 8.72
CA LYS A 112 4.60 6.47 8.80
C LYS A 112 5.01 6.10 10.23
N GLU A 113 4.57 6.85 11.23
CA GLU A 113 4.82 6.59 12.65
C GLU A 113 4.34 5.19 13.06
N HIS A 114 3.17 4.81 12.59
CA HIS A 114 2.60 3.47 12.85
C HIS A 114 3.02 2.39 11.83
N LYS A 115 4.00 2.68 10.97
CA LYS A 115 4.53 1.76 9.92
C LYS A 115 3.46 1.26 8.94
N LEU A 116 2.43 2.05 8.74
CA LEU A 116 1.34 1.83 7.80
C LEU A 116 1.69 2.44 6.43
N TYR A 117 2.84 2.08 5.93
CA TYR A 117 3.45 2.73 4.79
C TYR A 117 2.63 2.65 3.50
N GLY A 118 1.83 1.59 3.30
CA GLY A 118 0.90 1.53 2.17
C GLY A 118 -0.06 2.72 2.19
N LEU A 119 -0.68 2.99 3.36
CA LEU A 119 -1.56 4.14 3.53
C LEU A 119 -0.82 5.48 3.40
N ALA A 120 0.43 5.56 3.89
CA ALA A 120 1.26 6.75 3.70
C ALA A 120 1.57 7.00 2.22
N ILE A 121 1.86 5.96 1.44
CA ILE A 121 2.05 6.05 -0.01
C ILE A 121 0.76 6.55 -0.69
N ASP A 122 -0.40 6.00 -0.36
CA ASP A 122 -1.67 6.40 -0.96
C ASP A 122 -1.96 7.89 -0.72
N VAL A 123 -1.76 8.36 0.52
CA VAL A 123 -1.94 9.76 0.88
C VAL A 123 -0.95 10.68 0.15
N LEU A 124 0.34 10.30 0.08
CA LEU A 124 1.34 11.07 -0.65
C LEU A 124 1.06 11.10 -2.17
N ARG A 125 0.58 10.01 -2.75
CA ARG A 125 0.12 10.00 -4.15
C ARG A 125 -1.03 11.00 -4.37
N MET A 126 -1.98 11.05 -3.43
CA MET A 126 -3.06 12.06 -3.52
C MET A 126 -2.51 13.49 -3.45
N LEU A 127 -1.48 13.74 -2.65
CA LEU A 127 -0.80 15.04 -2.60
C LEU A 127 -0.12 15.37 -3.93
N THR A 128 0.64 14.45 -4.52
CA THR A 128 1.29 14.70 -5.82
C THR A 128 0.30 14.90 -6.97
N ILE A 129 -0.93 14.38 -6.86
CA ILE A 129 -2.00 14.64 -7.84
C ILE A 129 -2.64 16.01 -7.62
N LYS A 130 -2.87 16.40 -6.36
CA LYS A 130 -3.54 17.67 -6.02
C LYS A 130 -2.64 18.89 -6.18
N THR A 131 -1.37 18.73 -5.91
CA THR A 131 -0.33 19.78 -5.90
C THR A 131 0.94 19.27 -6.57
N PRO A 132 0.88 18.99 -7.89
CA PRO A 132 1.98 18.39 -8.63
C PRO A 132 3.23 19.28 -8.73
N GLU A 133 3.08 20.57 -8.45
CA GLU A 133 4.14 21.58 -8.49
C GLU A 133 5.02 21.61 -7.22
N ILE A 134 4.65 20.88 -6.16
CA ILE A 134 5.42 20.87 -4.90
C ILE A 134 6.45 19.73 -4.94
N PRO A 135 7.76 20.04 -5.10
CA PRO A 135 8.80 19.03 -5.28
C PRO A 135 8.92 18.08 -4.09
N GLU A 136 8.74 18.58 -2.86
CA GLU A 136 8.90 17.83 -1.62
C GLU A 136 7.98 16.62 -1.52
N PHE A 137 6.78 16.67 -2.13
CA PHE A 137 5.85 15.53 -2.13
C PHE A 137 6.36 14.40 -3.02
N HIS A 138 6.90 14.72 -4.18
CA HIS A 138 7.53 13.75 -5.07
C HIS A 138 8.76 13.11 -4.42
N ARG A 139 9.58 13.90 -3.73
CA ARG A 139 10.72 13.38 -2.97
C ARG A 139 10.28 12.42 -1.89
N SER A 140 9.31 12.82 -1.05
CA SER A 140 8.81 11.99 0.05
C SER A 140 8.21 10.67 -0.45
N LEU A 141 7.48 10.72 -1.56
CA LEU A 141 6.90 9.54 -2.20
C LEU A 141 7.99 8.63 -2.78
N SER A 142 9.03 9.20 -3.42
CA SER A 142 10.18 8.45 -3.91
C SER A 142 10.91 7.70 -2.79
N GLU A 143 11.17 8.37 -1.67
CA GLU A 143 11.83 7.78 -0.49
C GLU A 143 11.03 6.61 0.08
N LEU A 144 9.70 6.74 0.16
CA LEU A 144 8.82 5.64 0.58
C LEU A 144 8.84 4.48 -0.41
N TYR A 145 8.71 4.72 -1.70
CA TYR A 145 8.80 3.68 -2.71
C TYR A 145 10.13 2.92 -2.63
N LYS A 146 11.24 3.65 -2.45
CA LYS A 146 12.58 3.07 -2.30
C LYS A 146 12.65 2.13 -1.09
N SER A 147 12.09 2.53 0.05
CA SER A 147 12.08 1.71 1.27
C SER A 147 11.28 0.40 1.11
N TYR A 148 10.37 0.36 0.14
CA TYR A 148 9.57 -0.83 -0.22
C TYR A 148 10.13 -1.65 -1.37
N GLY A 149 11.28 -1.25 -1.92
CA GLY A 149 11.89 -1.91 -3.08
C GLY A 149 11.12 -1.70 -4.38
N LEU A 150 10.25 -0.67 -4.43
CA LEU A 150 9.52 -0.21 -5.61
C LEU A 150 10.42 0.75 -6.40
N THR A 151 11.54 0.21 -6.92
CA THR A 151 12.63 1.02 -7.49
C THR A 151 12.19 1.82 -8.71
N ARG A 152 11.33 1.25 -9.55
CA ARG A 152 10.82 1.94 -10.75
C ARG A 152 10.00 3.16 -10.38
N GLU A 153 9.04 3.00 -9.48
CA GLU A 153 8.16 4.05 -9.00
C GLU A 153 8.97 5.13 -8.25
N SER A 154 9.95 4.71 -7.45
CA SER A 154 10.87 5.62 -6.77
C SER A 154 11.63 6.50 -7.75
N ASN A 155 12.21 5.91 -8.80
CA ASN A 155 12.98 6.67 -9.79
C ASN A 155 12.10 7.65 -10.57
N GLN A 156 10.85 7.28 -10.90
CA GLN A 156 9.90 8.16 -11.57
C GLN A 156 9.58 9.40 -10.72
N GLU A 157 9.34 9.22 -9.43
CA GLU A 157 9.05 10.36 -8.54
C GLU A 157 10.30 11.21 -8.28
N LEU A 158 11.49 10.59 -8.21
CA LEU A 158 12.74 11.32 -8.09
C LEU A 158 13.02 12.20 -9.33
N GLU A 159 12.77 11.67 -10.53
CA GLU A 159 12.90 12.44 -11.76
C GLU A 159 11.95 13.64 -11.80
N ARG A 160 10.69 13.47 -11.34
CA ARG A 160 9.74 14.58 -11.22
C ARG A 160 10.24 15.65 -10.26
N TYR A 161 10.71 15.24 -9.07
CA TYR A 161 11.33 16.13 -8.10
C TYR A 161 12.47 16.96 -8.72
N GLU A 162 13.42 16.30 -9.39
CA GLU A 162 14.57 16.97 -10.01
C GLU A 162 14.17 17.94 -11.14
N ASN A 163 13.16 17.57 -11.93
CA ASN A 163 12.66 18.42 -13.02
C ASN A 163 11.97 19.67 -12.47
N LEU A 164 11.21 19.57 -11.39
CA LEU A 164 10.59 20.72 -10.74
C LEU A 164 11.62 21.69 -10.16
N LEU A 165 12.73 21.19 -9.61
CA LEU A 165 13.82 22.04 -9.11
C LEU A 165 14.57 22.78 -10.23
N LYS A 166 14.66 22.21 -11.43
CA LYS A 166 15.34 22.82 -12.59
C LYS A 166 14.47 23.86 -13.32
N GLY A 167 13.16 23.76 -13.15
CA GLY A 167 12.18 24.67 -13.78
C GLY A 167 11.98 25.98 -13.04
N HIS A 168 12.64 26.15 -11.92
CA HIS A 168 12.77 27.39 -11.15
C HIS A 168 14.19 27.92 -11.20
#